data_c8ea85f1e6543344f12e77a8d19dafb9
#
_entry.id   c8ea85f1e6543344f12e77a8d19dafb9
#
_cell.length_a   1.000
_cell.length_b   1.000
_cell.length_c   1.000
_cell.angle_alpha   90.00
_cell.angle_beta   90.00
_cell.angle_gamma   90.00
#
_symmetry.space_group_name_H-M   'P 1'
#
loop_
_entity.id
_entity.type
_entity.pdbx_description
1 polymer ?
#
loop_
_entity_poly.entity_id
_entity_poly.type
_entity_poly.pdbx_seq_one_letter_code
_entity_poly.pdbx_strand_id
1 'polypeptide(L)'
;MKTRYFAAGVALACALITPATHAAISLAATRVIFDGKNKEASVVVNNDGAEALIQSWLDPLDDASSQALPFAVTPSLVKVPANRQQLLRVLYEGVGLPADRESAFWLNVQEIPQAAAGDNVLQLAVRQRIKVFFRPTGLKGDPQQAPGHLQWRLDRESGKAVLHVKNAGLYHVTVVDAKWHTGSTDASVIDAKMVAPGASASMPVKLPANEAAPELRYEIVNDFGGRESYRVTLPAGQSAAPVSVTH
;
A
#
# COMPACT_ATOMS: atom_id res chain seq x y z
N MET A 1 22.41 -38.59 -38.12
CA MET A 1 21.45 -38.39 -37.01
C MET A 1 22.08 -37.71 -35.76
N LYS A 2 23.32 -37.97 -35.39
CA LYS A 2 23.94 -37.40 -34.15
C LYS A 2 24.15 -35.87 -34.16
N THR A 3 24.38 -35.24 -35.30
CA THR A 3 24.56 -33.79 -35.45
C THR A 3 23.29 -32.98 -35.23
N ARG A 4 22.10 -33.52 -35.49
CA ARG A 4 20.81 -32.83 -35.30
C ARG A 4 20.43 -32.69 -33.82
N TYR A 5 20.81 -33.66 -32.99
CA TYR A 5 20.55 -33.61 -31.53
C TYR A 5 21.53 -32.68 -30.82
N PHE A 6 22.75 -32.54 -31.33
CA PHE A 6 23.73 -31.58 -30.78
C PHE A 6 23.30 -30.14 -31.02
N ALA A 7 22.80 -29.80 -32.21
CA ALA A 7 22.28 -28.48 -32.53
C ALA A 7 21.01 -28.13 -31.72
N ALA A 8 20.14 -29.11 -31.49
CA ALA A 8 18.93 -28.91 -30.66
C ALA A 8 19.28 -28.69 -29.17
N GLY A 9 20.30 -29.38 -28.64
CA GLY A 9 20.79 -29.18 -27.26
C GLY A 9 21.41 -27.81 -27.02
N VAL A 10 22.17 -27.29 -27.99
CA VAL A 10 22.78 -25.94 -27.91
C VAL A 10 21.72 -24.85 -28.00
N ALA A 11 20.71 -25.00 -28.87
CA ALA A 11 19.60 -24.04 -28.98
C ALA A 11 18.74 -23.98 -27.69
N LEU A 12 18.52 -25.11 -27.04
CA LEU A 12 17.78 -25.19 -25.78
C LEU A 12 18.57 -24.57 -24.61
N ALA A 13 19.89 -24.73 -24.58
CA ALA A 13 20.75 -24.13 -23.56
C ALA A 13 20.83 -22.59 -23.66
N CYS A 14 20.79 -22.02 -24.86
CA CYS A 14 20.78 -20.58 -25.10
C CYS A 14 19.43 -19.92 -24.68
N ALA A 15 18.32 -20.65 -24.69
CA ALA A 15 17.00 -20.12 -24.30
C ALA A 15 16.82 -19.96 -22.78
N LEU A 16 17.73 -20.51 -21.96
CA LEU A 16 17.66 -20.42 -20.49
C LEU A 16 18.43 -19.24 -19.89
N ILE A 17 19.16 -18.45 -20.69
CA ILE A 17 19.87 -17.26 -20.23
C ILE A 17 18.97 -16.05 -20.44
N THR A 18 17.87 -15.96 -19.70
CA THR A 18 17.12 -14.69 -19.57
C THR A 18 17.87 -13.80 -18.59
N PRO A 19 18.35 -12.60 -18.99
CA PRO A 19 18.88 -11.65 -18.02
C PRO A 19 17.76 -11.28 -17.05
N ALA A 20 17.98 -11.53 -15.77
CA ALA A 20 17.07 -11.06 -14.72
C ALA A 20 17.17 -9.53 -14.69
N THR A 21 16.14 -8.85 -15.18
CA THR A 21 16.00 -7.40 -15.02
C THR A 21 15.60 -7.11 -13.57
N HIS A 22 16.57 -6.76 -12.73
CA HIS A 22 16.30 -6.27 -11.39
C HIS A 22 16.01 -4.76 -11.48
N ALA A 23 14.96 -4.30 -10.77
CA ALA A 23 14.84 -2.88 -10.47
C ALA A 23 16.10 -2.46 -9.68
N ALA A 24 16.77 -1.38 -10.11
CA ALA A 24 18.04 -0.98 -9.50
C ALA A 24 17.85 -0.60 -8.03
N ILE A 25 16.71 0.02 -7.65
CA ILE A 25 16.43 0.42 -6.27
C ILE A 25 15.22 -0.33 -5.70
N SER A 26 15.25 -0.61 -4.38
CA SER A 26 14.14 -1.15 -3.61
C SER A 26 14.05 -0.48 -2.24
N LEU A 27 12.85 -0.45 -1.66
CA LEU A 27 12.62 0.07 -0.32
C LEU A 27 12.55 -1.09 0.68
N ALA A 28 13.24 -0.98 1.81
CA ALA A 28 13.25 -2.01 2.85
C ALA A 28 11.92 -2.14 3.61
N ALA A 29 10.96 -1.24 3.36
CA ALA A 29 9.65 -1.25 4.00
C ALA A 29 8.54 -0.89 2.99
N THR A 30 7.35 -1.41 3.22
CA THR A 30 6.15 -1.10 2.43
C THR A 30 5.40 0.13 2.95
N ARG A 31 5.77 0.62 4.14
CA ARG A 31 5.22 1.80 4.81
C ARG A 31 6.18 2.34 5.87
N VAL A 32 5.99 3.58 6.28
CA VAL A 32 6.75 4.20 7.37
C VAL A 32 5.76 4.59 8.47
N ILE A 33 6.00 4.14 9.70
CA ILE A 33 5.28 4.60 10.88
C ILE A 33 6.11 5.67 11.57
N PHE A 34 5.59 6.90 11.60
CA PHE A 34 6.22 8.04 12.27
C PHE A 34 5.55 8.27 13.64
N ASP A 35 6.17 7.81 14.71
CA ASP A 35 5.75 8.13 16.07
C ASP A 35 6.12 9.59 16.37
N GLY A 36 5.14 10.43 16.67
CA GLY A 36 5.31 11.85 16.96
C GLY A 36 6.14 12.16 18.21
N LYS A 37 6.49 11.16 19.03
CA LYS A 37 7.51 11.29 20.10
C LYS A 37 8.92 11.45 19.54
N ASN A 38 9.15 10.97 18.31
CA ASN A 38 10.41 11.05 17.63
C ASN A 38 10.49 12.31 16.77
N LYS A 39 11.70 12.81 16.54
CA LYS A 39 11.93 13.95 15.64
C LYS A 39 11.92 13.56 14.18
N GLU A 40 12.14 12.28 13.90
CA GLU A 40 12.24 11.73 12.54
C GLU A 40 11.75 10.28 12.48
N ALA A 41 11.38 9.86 11.30
CA ALA A 41 11.23 8.46 10.92
C ALA A 41 12.12 8.19 9.72
N SER A 42 12.53 6.94 9.52
CA SER A 42 13.47 6.62 8.45
C SER A 42 13.08 5.36 7.68
N VAL A 43 13.55 5.31 6.43
CA VAL A 43 13.43 4.13 5.56
C VAL A 43 14.73 3.94 4.80
N VAL A 44 15.13 2.69 4.61
CA VAL A 44 16.33 2.33 3.83
C VAL A 44 15.93 2.10 2.37
N VAL A 45 16.68 2.73 1.46
CA VAL A 45 16.69 2.46 0.03
C VAL A 45 17.90 1.55 -0.25
N ASN A 46 17.66 0.39 -0.83
CA ASN A 46 18.71 -0.51 -1.31
C ASN A 46 18.94 -0.25 -2.80
N ASN A 47 20.18 -0.21 -3.22
CA ASN A 47 20.56 -0.23 -4.62
C ASN A 47 21.27 -1.54 -4.94
N ASP A 48 20.58 -2.44 -5.62
CA ASP A 48 21.10 -3.75 -6.04
C ASP A 48 21.64 -3.74 -7.48
N GLY A 49 21.64 -2.55 -8.12
CA GLY A 49 22.11 -2.33 -9.48
C GLY A 49 23.39 -1.49 -9.57
N ALA A 50 23.55 -0.78 -10.68
CA ALA A 50 24.60 0.22 -10.88
C ALA A 50 24.36 1.47 -10.01
N GLU A 51 25.33 2.41 -9.99
CA GLU A 51 25.14 3.70 -9.30
C GLU A 51 23.87 4.39 -9.81
N ALA A 52 22.97 4.77 -8.88
CA ALA A 52 21.70 5.39 -9.17
C ALA A 52 21.62 6.78 -8.51
N LEU A 53 21.07 7.76 -9.23
CA LEU A 53 20.65 9.04 -8.66
C LEU A 53 19.19 8.91 -8.25
N ILE A 54 18.87 9.12 -6.98
CA ILE A 54 17.51 9.04 -6.46
C ILE A 54 17.02 10.41 -5.99
N GLN A 55 15.76 10.70 -6.25
CA GLN A 55 15.03 11.84 -5.72
C GLN A 55 13.93 11.34 -4.78
N SER A 56 13.75 12.00 -3.63
CA SER A 56 12.75 11.65 -2.64
C SER A 56 11.98 12.88 -2.15
N TRP A 57 10.65 12.73 -2.02
CA TRP A 57 9.75 13.79 -1.54
C TRP A 57 8.46 13.21 -0.96
N LEU A 58 7.68 14.06 -0.28
CA LEU A 58 6.36 13.71 0.24
C LEU A 58 5.27 14.41 -0.55
N ASP A 59 4.18 13.68 -0.80
CA ASP A 59 2.94 14.21 -1.39
C ASP A 59 1.74 13.94 -0.46
N PRO A 60 0.68 14.77 -0.50
CA PRO A 60 -0.60 14.44 0.09
C PRO A 60 -1.15 13.11 -0.45
N LEU A 61 -2.04 12.46 0.33
CA LEU A 61 -2.74 11.26 -0.19
C LEU A 61 -3.70 11.60 -1.34
N ASP A 62 -4.28 12.78 -1.29
CA ASP A 62 -5.11 13.33 -2.37
C ASP A 62 -4.20 14.10 -3.33
N ASP A 63 -3.98 13.53 -4.51
CA ASP A 63 -3.14 14.12 -5.55
C ASP A 63 -3.70 15.49 -6.06
N ALA A 64 -4.98 15.80 -5.79
CA ALA A 64 -5.58 17.10 -6.11
C ALA A 64 -5.27 18.18 -5.07
N SER A 65 -4.73 17.82 -3.92
CA SER A 65 -4.35 18.77 -2.87
C SER A 65 -3.04 19.48 -3.22
N SER A 66 -3.05 20.80 -3.25
CA SER A 66 -1.85 21.64 -3.39
C SER A 66 -1.25 22.08 -2.04
N GLN A 67 -1.75 21.54 -0.94
CA GLN A 67 -1.28 21.91 0.39
C GLN A 67 0.15 21.45 0.63
N ALA A 68 1.02 22.39 0.99
CA ALA A 68 2.38 22.05 1.46
C ALA A 68 2.30 21.21 2.73
N LEU A 69 3.05 20.12 2.76
CA LEU A 69 3.14 19.26 3.91
C LEU A 69 4.19 19.78 4.89
N PRO A 70 3.94 19.72 6.21
CA PRO A 70 4.90 20.16 7.23
C PRO A 70 5.99 19.11 7.46
N PHE A 71 6.57 18.60 6.39
CA PHE A 71 7.61 17.58 6.40
C PHE A 71 8.71 17.88 5.41
N ALA A 72 9.91 17.44 5.74
CA ALA A 72 11.04 17.38 4.83
C ALA A 72 11.56 15.95 4.71
N VAL A 73 12.05 15.57 3.52
CA VAL A 73 12.80 14.31 3.33
C VAL A 73 14.26 14.64 3.10
N THR A 74 15.15 13.96 3.81
CA THR A 74 16.59 14.17 3.66
C THR A 74 17.36 12.85 3.54
N PRO A 75 18.27 12.75 2.57
CA PRO A 75 18.51 13.69 1.45
C PRO A 75 17.36 13.64 0.43
N SER A 76 17.01 14.81 -0.15
CA SER A 76 15.99 14.89 -1.20
C SER A 76 16.52 14.48 -2.58
N LEU A 77 17.81 14.57 -2.79
CA LEU A 77 18.53 14.12 -3.99
C LEU A 77 19.88 13.55 -3.59
N VAL A 78 20.18 12.32 -4.00
CA VAL A 78 21.44 11.66 -3.65
C VAL A 78 21.82 10.57 -4.66
N LYS A 79 23.13 10.41 -4.87
CA LYS A 79 23.68 9.27 -5.56
C LYS A 79 23.87 8.11 -4.60
N VAL A 80 23.36 6.96 -4.96
CA VAL A 80 23.54 5.70 -4.23
C VAL A 80 24.45 4.80 -5.03
N PRO A 81 25.66 4.51 -4.55
CA PRO A 81 26.59 3.64 -5.26
C PRO A 81 26.02 2.23 -5.45
N ALA A 82 26.59 1.49 -6.40
CA ALA A 82 26.22 0.10 -6.67
C ALA A 82 26.34 -0.77 -5.40
N ASN A 83 25.34 -1.62 -5.15
CA ASN A 83 25.30 -2.53 -4.00
C ASN A 83 25.43 -1.82 -2.64
N ARG A 84 24.89 -0.60 -2.53
CA ARG A 84 24.88 0.20 -1.29
C ARG A 84 23.46 0.56 -0.87
N GLN A 85 23.37 1.00 0.35
CA GLN A 85 22.14 1.46 0.98
C GLN A 85 22.19 2.96 1.26
N GLN A 86 21.04 3.61 1.17
CA GLN A 86 20.83 4.98 1.57
C GLN A 86 19.70 5.07 2.58
N LEU A 87 19.97 5.68 3.73
CA LEU A 87 18.94 6.02 4.69
C LEU A 87 18.27 7.33 4.28
N LEU A 88 16.94 7.30 4.09
CA LEU A 88 16.11 8.49 3.96
C LEU A 88 15.45 8.78 5.31
N ARG A 89 15.46 10.05 5.71
CA ARG A 89 14.82 10.53 6.93
C ARG A 89 13.64 11.41 6.56
N VAL A 90 12.52 11.17 7.19
CA VAL A 90 11.34 12.03 7.16
C VAL A 90 11.33 12.85 8.44
N LEU A 91 11.41 14.16 8.32
CA LEU A 91 11.46 15.12 9.41
C LEU A 91 10.12 15.84 9.49
N TYR A 92 9.59 16.07 10.69
CA TYR A 92 8.35 16.79 10.92
C TYR A 92 8.66 18.19 11.52
N GLU A 93 7.98 19.22 11.01
CA GLU A 93 8.14 20.61 11.49
C GLU A 93 7.55 20.86 12.88
N GLY A 94 6.76 19.91 13.39
CA GLY A 94 6.16 19.98 14.73
C GLY A 94 4.81 20.68 14.79
N VAL A 95 4.29 21.19 13.66
CA VAL A 95 3.01 21.93 13.57
C VAL A 95 2.24 21.54 12.31
N GLY A 96 0.97 21.94 12.22
CA GLY A 96 0.18 21.85 10.98
C GLY A 96 -0.59 20.55 10.78
N LEU A 97 -0.50 19.58 11.70
CA LEU A 97 -1.27 18.33 11.62
C LEU A 97 -2.24 18.19 12.80
N PRO A 98 -3.36 17.44 12.61
CA PRO A 98 -4.26 17.07 13.71
C PRO A 98 -3.51 16.33 14.82
N ALA A 99 -3.81 16.69 16.09
CA ALA A 99 -3.22 16.04 17.26
C ALA A 99 -4.11 14.90 17.82
N ASP A 100 -5.31 14.72 17.27
CA ASP A 100 -6.34 13.80 17.76
C ASP A 100 -6.49 12.53 16.94
N ARG A 101 -5.76 12.42 15.82
CA ARG A 101 -5.85 11.28 14.90
C ARG A 101 -4.57 11.10 14.09
N GLU A 102 -4.41 9.92 13.52
CA GLU A 102 -3.35 9.61 12.56
C GLU A 102 -3.52 10.41 11.26
N SER A 103 -2.42 10.88 10.71
CA SER A 103 -2.35 11.48 9.37
C SER A 103 -1.53 10.59 8.44
N ALA A 104 -1.83 10.60 7.14
CA ALA A 104 -1.11 9.77 6.19
C ALA A 104 -0.73 10.55 4.91
N PHE A 105 0.42 10.19 4.33
CA PHE A 105 1.04 10.84 3.19
C PHE A 105 1.71 9.81 2.29
N TRP A 106 2.09 10.22 1.08
CA TRP A 106 2.94 9.44 0.20
C TRP A 106 4.40 9.85 0.34
N LEU A 107 5.29 8.91 0.62
CA LEU A 107 6.72 9.05 0.35
C LEU A 107 6.99 8.48 -1.04
N ASN A 108 7.55 9.34 -1.90
CA ASN A 108 7.98 8.98 -3.23
C ASN A 108 9.49 8.83 -3.23
N VAL A 109 9.97 7.81 -3.90
CA VAL A 109 11.39 7.59 -4.20
C VAL A 109 11.48 7.26 -5.67
N GLN A 110 12.13 8.12 -6.42
CA GLN A 110 12.25 8.00 -7.87
C GLN A 110 13.71 7.89 -8.27
N GLU A 111 14.02 6.89 -9.07
CA GLU A 111 15.30 6.81 -9.75
C GLU A 111 15.29 7.80 -10.94
N ILE A 112 16.32 8.63 -11.00
CA ILE A 112 16.59 9.50 -12.16
C ILE A 112 17.57 8.76 -13.06
N PRO A 113 17.13 8.25 -14.20
CA PRO A 113 17.99 7.48 -15.09
C PRO A 113 19.06 8.38 -15.70
N GLN A 114 20.25 7.85 -15.90
CA GLN A 114 21.30 8.53 -16.65
C GLN A 114 20.88 8.66 -18.12
N ALA A 115 21.41 9.67 -18.82
CA ALA A 115 21.12 9.85 -20.23
C ALA A 115 21.44 8.57 -21.02
N ALA A 116 20.52 8.15 -21.88
CA ALA A 116 20.70 6.97 -22.70
C ALA A 116 21.91 7.15 -23.63
N ALA A 117 22.78 6.15 -23.67
CA ALA A 117 23.91 6.11 -24.61
C ALA A 117 23.47 5.32 -25.86
N GLY A 118 23.11 6.03 -26.94
CA GLY A 118 22.75 5.44 -28.23
C GLY A 118 21.38 5.79 -28.74
N ASP A 119 21.14 5.49 -30.04
CA ASP A 119 19.85 5.65 -30.70
C ASP A 119 18.95 4.45 -30.43
N ASN A 120 17.62 4.69 -30.37
CA ASN A 120 16.57 3.66 -30.14
C ASN A 120 16.66 2.91 -28.80
N VAL A 121 17.06 3.58 -27.71
CA VAL A 121 17.09 3.02 -26.36
C VAL A 121 15.84 3.41 -25.60
N LEU A 122 15.13 2.43 -25.02
CA LEU A 122 14.03 2.67 -24.07
C LEU A 122 14.63 2.96 -22.70
N GLN A 123 14.36 4.15 -22.17
CA GLN A 123 14.77 4.57 -20.83
C GLN A 123 13.56 4.56 -19.90
N LEU A 124 13.65 3.79 -18.82
CA LEU A 124 12.58 3.68 -17.81
C LEU A 124 13.01 4.42 -16.55
N ALA A 125 12.12 5.30 -16.05
CA ALA A 125 12.23 5.89 -14.72
C ALA A 125 11.26 5.16 -13.80
N VAL A 126 11.77 4.56 -12.72
CA VAL A 126 10.95 3.87 -11.74
C VAL A 126 10.72 4.78 -10.55
N ARG A 127 9.43 4.99 -10.19
CA ARG A 127 9.02 5.66 -8.97
C ARG A 127 8.30 4.67 -8.06
N GLN A 128 8.81 4.50 -6.85
CA GLN A 128 8.15 3.76 -5.78
C GLN A 128 7.42 4.73 -4.86
N ARG A 129 6.21 4.37 -4.45
CA ARG A 129 5.40 5.13 -3.50
C ARG A 129 5.03 4.24 -2.33
N ILE A 130 5.37 4.66 -1.12
CA ILE A 130 4.93 4.02 0.12
C ILE A 130 4.24 5.03 1.02
N LYS A 131 3.37 4.55 1.91
CA LYS A 131 2.66 5.42 2.84
C LYS A 131 3.51 5.74 4.06
N VAL A 132 3.44 6.99 4.50
CA VAL A 132 3.93 7.46 5.81
C VAL A 132 2.71 7.72 6.67
N PHE A 133 2.63 7.09 7.84
CA PHE A 133 1.58 7.30 8.84
C PHE A 133 2.18 8.05 10.00
N PHE A 134 1.75 9.30 10.19
CA PHE A 134 2.17 10.12 11.33
C PHE A 134 1.18 9.95 12.48
N ARG A 135 1.67 9.56 13.64
CA ARG A 135 0.92 9.38 14.89
C ARG A 135 1.32 10.45 15.89
N PRO A 136 0.49 11.44 16.17
CA PRO A 136 0.82 12.50 17.11
C PRO A 136 1.08 11.94 18.51
N THR A 137 1.93 12.61 19.25
CA THR A 137 2.25 12.25 20.65
C THR A 137 0.99 12.20 21.49
N GLY A 138 0.79 11.08 22.19
CA GLY A 138 -0.36 10.91 23.06
C GLY A 138 -1.65 10.46 22.35
N LEU A 139 -1.59 10.11 21.06
CA LEU A 139 -2.72 9.51 20.36
C LEU A 139 -3.18 8.25 21.10
N LYS A 140 -4.48 8.21 21.41
CA LYS A 140 -5.11 7.14 22.20
C LYS A 140 -5.39 5.92 21.33
N GLY A 141 -5.57 4.78 22.01
CA GLY A 141 -5.91 3.51 21.36
C GLY A 141 -4.69 2.75 20.87
N ASP A 142 -4.97 1.60 20.26
CA ASP A 142 -3.97 0.69 19.71
C ASP A 142 -4.22 0.54 18.19
N PRO A 143 -3.24 0.84 17.34
CA PRO A 143 -3.38 0.68 15.89
C PRO A 143 -3.68 -0.76 15.48
N GLN A 144 -3.26 -1.78 16.24
CA GLN A 144 -3.58 -3.18 15.97
C GLN A 144 -5.07 -3.49 16.15
N GLN A 145 -5.77 -2.71 16.97
CA GLN A 145 -7.22 -2.84 17.18
C GLN A 145 -8.04 -1.98 16.23
N ALA A 146 -7.40 -1.12 15.43
CA ALA A 146 -8.08 -0.22 14.50
C ALA A 146 -9.05 -0.92 13.53
N PRO A 147 -8.76 -2.13 12.99
CA PRO A 147 -9.70 -2.84 12.12
C PRO A 147 -11.04 -3.15 12.79
N GLY A 148 -11.05 -3.40 14.11
CA GLY A 148 -12.26 -3.64 14.89
C GLY A 148 -13.20 -2.42 15.00
N HIS A 149 -12.70 -1.22 14.71
CA HIS A 149 -13.49 0.01 14.69
C HIS A 149 -14.17 0.30 13.34
N LEU A 150 -13.96 -0.54 12.33
CA LEU A 150 -14.70 -0.45 11.08
C LEU A 150 -16.17 -0.85 11.33
N GLN A 151 -17.07 -0.08 10.77
CA GLN A 151 -18.50 -0.36 10.75
C GLN A 151 -18.92 -0.56 9.30
N TRP A 152 -19.42 -1.75 9.01
CA TRP A 152 -19.88 -2.13 7.69
C TRP A 152 -21.40 -2.14 7.66
N ARG A 153 -21.98 -1.70 6.54
CA ARG A 153 -23.43 -1.73 6.32
C ARG A 153 -23.71 -1.99 4.85
N LEU A 154 -24.72 -2.82 4.59
CA LEU A 154 -25.19 -3.15 3.28
C LEU A 154 -26.60 -2.61 3.09
N ASP A 155 -26.77 -1.68 2.15
CA ASP A 155 -28.05 -1.09 1.81
C ASP A 155 -28.46 -1.42 0.36
N ARG A 156 -29.72 -1.13 0.04
CA ARG A 156 -30.21 -1.11 -1.34
C ARG A 156 -30.68 0.30 -1.67
N GLU A 157 -30.00 0.91 -2.63
CA GLU A 157 -30.30 2.25 -3.13
C GLU A 157 -30.73 2.15 -4.59
N SER A 158 -31.95 2.61 -4.88
CA SER A 158 -32.53 2.54 -6.26
C SER A 158 -32.41 1.15 -6.90
N GLY A 159 -32.61 0.09 -6.12
CA GLY A 159 -32.55 -1.31 -6.58
C GLY A 159 -31.14 -1.89 -6.70
N LYS A 160 -30.09 -1.13 -6.45
CA LYS A 160 -28.68 -1.56 -6.44
C LYS A 160 -28.19 -1.75 -5.02
N ALA A 161 -27.34 -2.75 -4.80
CA ALA A 161 -26.68 -2.93 -3.51
C ALA A 161 -25.52 -1.96 -3.38
N VAL A 162 -25.43 -1.30 -2.22
CA VAL A 162 -24.37 -0.37 -1.85
C VAL A 162 -23.76 -0.83 -0.54
N LEU A 163 -22.44 -1.06 -0.56
CA LEU A 163 -21.66 -1.39 0.62
C LEU A 163 -21.08 -0.10 1.19
N HIS A 164 -21.35 0.16 2.46
CA HIS A 164 -20.83 1.28 3.21
C HIS A 164 -19.79 0.77 4.22
N VAL A 165 -18.72 1.54 4.38
CA VAL A 165 -17.75 1.35 5.44
C VAL A 165 -17.48 2.68 6.13
N LYS A 166 -17.48 2.69 7.45
CA LYS A 166 -17.12 3.83 8.29
C LYS A 166 -15.98 3.41 9.22
N ASN A 167 -14.95 4.19 9.30
CA ASN A 167 -13.90 4.04 10.29
C ASN A 167 -14.20 4.95 11.48
N ALA A 168 -14.66 4.37 12.60
CA ALA A 168 -14.92 5.10 13.83
C ALA A 168 -13.66 5.28 14.72
N GLY A 169 -12.52 4.73 14.30
CA GLY A 169 -11.25 4.78 15.01
C GLY A 169 -10.40 6.00 14.67
N LEU A 170 -9.23 6.07 15.30
CA LEU A 170 -8.27 7.17 15.17
C LEU A 170 -7.11 6.87 14.22
N TYR A 171 -7.04 5.67 13.67
CA TYR A 171 -5.99 5.17 12.79
C TYR A 171 -6.57 4.81 11.42
N HIS A 172 -5.76 4.95 10.37
CA HIS A 172 -6.14 4.47 9.04
C HIS A 172 -6.24 2.95 9.02
N VAL A 173 -7.21 2.43 8.30
CA VAL A 173 -7.33 0.99 8.04
C VAL A 173 -7.30 0.77 6.53
N THR A 174 -6.37 -0.06 6.07
CA THR A 174 -6.28 -0.43 4.65
C THR A 174 -6.86 -1.83 4.47
N VAL A 175 -8.07 -1.89 3.91
CA VAL A 175 -8.76 -3.11 3.51
C VAL A 175 -8.23 -3.55 2.15
N VAL A 176 -7.93 -4.82 1.99
CA VAL A 176 -7.50 -5.43 0.74
C VAL A 176 -8.22 -6.76 0.52
N ASP A 177 -8.34 -7.18 -0.75
CA ASP A 177 -8.86 -8.47 -1.16
C ASP A 177 -10.24 -8.82 -0.55
N ALA A 178 -11.13 -7.81 -0.42
CA ALA A 178 -12.46 -8.07 0.11
C ALA A 178 -13.33 -8.84 -0.90
N LYS A 179 -13.96 -9.91 -0.42
CA LYS A 179 -14.75 -10.85 -1.23
C LYS A 179 -16.02 -11.26 -0.51
N TRP A 180 -17.10 -11.46 -1.26
CA TRP A 180 -18.25 -12.21 -0.77
C TRP A 180 -17.89 -13.67 -0.66
N HIS A 181 -18.09 -14.25 0.51
CA HIS A 181 -17.92 -15.69 0.73
C HIS A 181 -19.27 -16.38 0.56
N THR A 182 -19.36 -17.26 -0.44
CA THR A 182 -20.58 -18.03 -0.76
C THR A 182 -20.26 -19.51 -0.83
N GLY A 183 -20.09 -20.14 0.35
CA GLY A 183 -19.80 -21.58 0.42
C GLY A 183 -18.50 -21.97 -0.29
N SER A 184 -18.56 -22.28 -1.58
CA SER A 184 -17.41 -22.77 -2.34
C SER A 184 -16.77 -21.73 -3.28
N THR A 185 -17.35 -20.53 -3.42
CA THR A 185 -16.89 -19.51 -4.37
C THR A 185 -16.80 -18.15 -3.72
N ASP A 186 -15.70 -17.45 -4.00
CA ASP A 186 -15.48 -16.08 -3.58
C ASP A 186 -15.64 -15.12 -4.77
N ALA A 187 -16.38 -14.03 -4.57
CA ALA A 187 -16.55 -12.97 -5.55
C ALA A 187 -15.87 -11.69 -5.07
N SER A 188 -14.94 -11.13 -5.86
CA SER A 188 -14.23 -9.90 -5.50
C SER A 188 -15.18 -8.71 -5.35
N VAL A 189 -14.96 -7.89 -4.32
CA VAL A 189 -15.74 -6.71 -3.96
C VAL A 189 -14.86 -5.46 -3.91
N ILE A 190 -13.71 -5.55 -3.26
CA ILE A 190 -12.75 -4.46 -3.09
C ILE A 190 -11.34 -5.05 -3.27
N ASP A 191 -10.58 -4.53 -4.22
CA ASP A 191 -9.17 -4.91 -4.38
C ASP A 191 -8.32 -4.25 -3.30
N ALA A 192 -8.44 -2.92 -3.14
CA ALA A 192 -7.79 -2.17 -2.06
C ALA A 192 -8.54 -0.88 -1.75
N LYS A 193 -8.75 -0.59 -0.47
CA LYS A 193 -9.38 0.65 0.01
C LYS A 193 -8.81 1.04 1.37
N MET A 194 -8.20 2.20 1.46
CA MET A 194 -7.86 2.80 2.75
C MET A 194 -9.00 3.68 3.24
N VAL A 195 -9.37 3.51 4.51
CA VAL A 195 -10.40 4.31 5.19
C VAL A 195 -9.72 5.12 6.29
N ALA A 196 -9.71 6.45 6.11
CA ALA A 196 -9.11 7.37 7.06
C ALA A 196 -9.88 7.43 8.40
N PRO A 197 -9.26 7.91 9.48
CA PRO A 197 -9.92 8.15 10.75
C PRO A 197 -11.18 9.00 10.61
N GLY A 198 -12.32 8.54 11.15
CA GLY A 198 -13.60 9.23 11.07
C GLY A 198 -14.28 9.23 9.70
N ALA A 199 -13.61 8.77 8.65
CA ALA A 199 -14.13 8.79 7.28
C ALA A 199 -15.11 7.65 7.01
N SER A 200 -15.94 7.86 5.99
CA SER A 200 -16.84 6.86 5.41
C SER A 200 -16.60 6.73 3.92
N ALA A 201 -16.83 5.55 3.38
CA ALA A 201 -16.84 5.29 1.95
C ALA A 201 -18.06 4.44 1.60
N SER A 202 -18.59 4.67 0.39
CA SER A 202 -19.72 3.93 -0.16
C SER A 202 -19.36 3.45 -1.56
N MET A 203 -19.72 2.23 -1.89
CA MET A 203 -19.41 1.64 -3.19
C MET A 203 -20.55 0.73 -3.67
N PRO A 204 -20.93 0.83 -4.94
CA PRO A 204 -21.89 -0.11 -5.52
C PRO A 204 -21.25 -1.50 -5.61
N VAL A 205 -22.01 -2.51 -5.21
CA VAL A 205 -21.54 -3.91 -5.22
C VAL A 205 -22.57 -4.82 -5.88
N LYS A 206 -22.10 -5.96 -6.41
CA LYS A 206 -22.98 -7.04 -6.84
C LYS A 206 -23.11 -8.03 -5.68
N LEU A 207 -24.34 -8.35 -5.30
CA LEU A 207 -24.58 -9.35 -4.26
C LEU A 207 -24.57 -10.75 -4.83
N PRO A 208 -24.14 -11.74 -4.05
CA PRO A 208 -24.38 -13.14 -4.37
C PRO A 208 -25.89 -13.44 -4.38
N ALA A 209 -26.29 -14.39 -5.20
CA ALA A 209 -27.68 -14.76 -5.32
C ALA A 209 -28.18 -15.44 -4.03
N ASN A 210 -29.43 -15.10 -3.63
CA ASN A 210 -30.17 -15.77 -2.56
C ASN A 210 -29.59 -15.69 -1.13
N GLU A 211 -28.72 -14.72 -0.82
CA GLU A 211 -28.23 -14.52 0.54
C GLU A 211 -28.91 -13.33 1.23
N ALA A 212 -29.60 -13.60 2.33
CA ALA A 212 -30.24 -12.56 3.15
C ALA A 212 -29.21 -11.76 4.00
N ALA A 213 -28.11 -12.40 4.36
CA ALA A 213 -27.04 -11.81 5.16
C ALA A 213 -25.68 -12.32 4.64
N PRO A 214 -25.13 -11.73 3.55
CA PRO A 214 -23.87 -12.17 2.98
C PRO A 214 -22.69 -11.93 3.94
N GLU A 215 -21.73 -12.85 3.92
CA GLU A 215 -20.47 -12.71 4.65
C GLU A 215 -19.42 -12.05 3.74
N LEU A 216 -18.88 -10.92 4.20
CA LEU A 216 -17.73 -10.26 3.59
C LEU A 216 -16.45 -10.74 4.31
N ARG A 217 -15.53 -11.34 3.57
CA ARG A 217 -14.17 -11.67 4.02
C ARG A 217 -13.19 -10.73 3.39
N TYR A 218 -12.23 -10.25 4.16
CA TYR A 218 -11.21 -9.33 3.67
C TYR A 218 -9.94 -9.42 4.52
N GLU A 219 -8.88 -8.86 4.00
CA GLU A 219 -7.65 -8.69 4.75
C GLU A 219 -7.39 -7.20 5.01
N ILE A 220 -6.63 -6.93 6.04
CA ILE A 220 -6.06 -5.61 6.30
C ILE A 220 -4.54 -5.68 6.20
N VAL A 221 -3.92 -4.54 5.92
CA VAL A 221 -2.46 -4.45 5.93
C VAL A 221 -2.02 -3.75 7.20
N ASN A 222 -1.32 -4.47 8.09
CA ASN A 222 -0.83 -3.97 9.37
C ASN A 222 0.41 -3.07 9.22
N ASP A 223 0.91 -2.52 10.34
CA ASP A 223 2.06 -1.62 10.38
C ASP A 223 3.36 -2.21 9.81
N PHE A 224 3.51 -3.52 9.88
CA PHE A 224 4.68 -4.24 9.36
C PHE A 224 4.55 -4.64 7.88
N GLY A 225 3.40 -4.33 7.26
CA GLY A 225 3.10 -4.74 5.89
C GLY A 225 2.54 -6.15 5.77
N GLY A 226 2.36 -6.85 6.88
CA GLY A 226 1.70 -8.16 6.95
C GLY A 226 0.19 -8.04 6.75
N ARG A 227 -0.45 -9.15 6.40
CA ARG A 227 -1.89 -9.26 6.18
C ARG A 227 -2.56 -9.98 7.34
N GLU A 228 -3.71 -9.49 7.75
CA GLU A 228 -4.55 -10.07 8.80
C GLU A 228 -5.97 -10.22 8.27
N SER A 229 -6.58 -11.39 8.49
CA SER A 229 -7.89 -11.74 7.95
C SER A 229 -9.02 -11.33 8.88
N TYR A 230 -10.07 -10.79 8.29
CA TYR A 230 -11.31 -10.38 8.96
C TYR A 230 -12.53 -10.86 8.20
N ARG A 231 -13.64 -11.01 8.94
CA ARG A 231 -14.95 -11.30 8.37
C ARG A 231 -16.04 -10.47 9.02
N VAL A 232 -17.08 -10.20 8.28
CA VAL A 232 -18.29 -9.55 8.78
C VAL A 232 -19.51 -10.09 8.06
N THR A 233 -20.54 -10.46 8.82
CA THR A 233 -21.85 -10.84 8.28
C THR A 233 -22.72 -9.60 8.21
N LEU A 234 -23.38 -9.34 7.07
CA LEU A 234 -24.07 -8.10 6.77
C LEU A 234 -25.58 -8.32 6.57
N PRO A 235 -26.38 -8.32 7.64
CA PRO A 235 -27.83 -8.25 7.51
C PRO A 235 -28.24 -6.94 6.82
N ALA A 236 -29.23 -6.99 5.93
CA ALA A 236 -29.66 -5.81 5.17
C ALA A 236 -30.07 -4.65 6.11
N GLY A 237 -29.54 -3.45 5.83
CA GLY A 237 -29.87 -2.23 6.55
C GLY A 237 -29.29 -2.13 7.96
N GLN A 238 -28.51 -3.09 8.43
CA GLN A 238 -27.88 -3.06 9.75
C GLN A 238 -26.38 -2.83 9.66
N SER A 239 -25.84 -2.09 10.63
CA SER A 239 -24.39 -1.93 10.76
C SER A 239 -23.81 -3.11 11.55
N ALA A 240 -22.69 -3.64 11.09
CA ALA A 240 -21.98 -4.73 11.74
C ALA A 240 -20.47 -4.40 11.88
N ALA A 241 -19.88 -4.86 12.98
CA ALA A 241 -18.44 -4.80 13.20
C ALA A 241 -17.77 -6.09 12.73
N PRO A 242 -16.53 -6.04 12.26
CA PRO A 242 -15.80 -7.21 11.84
C PRO A 242 -15.27 -8.03 13.02
N VAL A 243 -14.99 -9.29 12.75
CA VAL A 243 -14.33 -10.22 13.68
C VAL A 243 -13.04 -10.68 13.03
N SER A 244 -11.94 -10.67 13.79
CA SER A 244 -10.65 -11.24 13.35
C SER A 244 -10.80 -12.76 13.12
N VAL A 245 -10.18 -13.24 12.06
CA VAL A 245 -10.09 -14.68 11.77
C VAL A 245 -8.67 -15.12 12.13
N THR A 246 -8.53 -15.75 13.31
CA THR A 246 -7.27 -16.36 13.71
C THR A 246 -7.09 -17.67 12.93
N HIS A 247 -5.97 -17.86 12.28
CA HIS A 247 -5.57 -19.11 11.63
C HIS A 247 -4.80 -20.01 12.57
#